data_1e335d41f5a7abb44dce359a1d690614
#
_entry.id   1e335d41f5a7abb44dce359a1d690614
#
_cell.length_a   1.000
_cell.length_b   1.000
_cell.length_c   1.000
_cell.angle_alpha   90.00
_cell.angle_beta   90.00
_cell.angle_gamma   90.00
#
_symmetry.space_group_name_H-M   'P 1'
#
loop_
_entity.id
_entity.type
_entity.pdbx_description
1 polymer ?
#
loop_
_entity_poly.entity_id
_entity_poly.type
_entity_poly.pdbx_seq_one_letter_code
_entity_poly.pdbx_strand_id
1 'polypeptide(L)'
;MRTETFHTPGPVRLAVAVSAGRVDLETVPGATETTVEFEVVKGDKSLETDARIELRQRGDDFEVIVTAPRAGRIFGREEFNVSIVTPEGALADVSTASADVQARGTFSQFELETASGDAAVEHVTGRLKARSASGDLTFKTVGGEASVNTASGDVFVARLGGEGTFRTASGDVIVREADNGLSVNTASGDQKIASVAAGEVRLRAASGDVEVGIRRGSRVHVDARSGSGDLESELELGDEEPSGDGPLVELNAVTASGDLRIVRAGEQPRT
;
A
#
# COMPACT_ATOMS: atom_id res chain seq x y z
N MET A 1 24.69 -17.37 5.97
CA MET A 1 23.33 -17.49 5.39
C MET A 1 22.70 -18.77 5.91
N ARG A 2 21.52 -18.69 6.49
CA ARG A 2 20.72 -19.81 6.99
C ARG A 2 19.50 -19.99 6.08
N THR A 3 19.25 -21.23 5.66
CA THR A 3 18.11 -21.56 4.81
C THR A 3 17.25 -22.61 5.51
N GLU A 4 15.94 -22.37 5.54
CA GLU A 4 14.94 -23.31 6.06
C GLU A 4 13.85 -23.50 5.02
N THR A 5 13.43 -24.73 4.80
CA THR A 5 12.35 -25.07 3.86
C THR A 5 11.25 -25.83 4.58
N PHE A 6 10.02 -25.43 4.38
CA PHE A 6 8.84 -26.00 5.00
C PHE A 6 7.86 -26.49 3.96
N HIS A 7 7.31 -27.67 4.12
CA HIS A 7 6.22 -28.14 3.28
C HIS A 7 4.92 -27.43 3.68
N THR A 8 4.39 -26.62 2.75
CA THR A 8 3.21 -25.75 2.96
C THR A 8 2.31 -25.82 1.73
N PRO A 9 1.53 -26.90 1.56
CA PRO A 9 0.76 -27.14 0.33
C PRO A 9 -0.50 -26.27 0.18
N GLY A 10 -0.71 -25.29 1.03
CA GLY A 10 -1.87 -24.40 1.04
C GLY A 10 -1.52 -22.95 1.33
N PRO A 11 -2.50 -22.08 1.51
CA PRO A 11 -2.27 -20.68 1.84
C PRO A 11 -1.45 -20.54 3.12
N VAL A 12 -0.42 -19.70 3.06
CA VAL A 12 0.51 -19.49 4.16
C VAL A 12 0.31 -18.12 4.77
N ARG A 13 0.31 -18.04 6.09
CA ARG A 13 0.49 -16.78 6.79
C ARG A 13 1.99 -16.58 7.04
N LEU A 14 2.52 -15.48 6.57
CA LEU A 14 3.88 -15.02 6.86
C LEU A 14 3.83 -13.97 7.97
N ALA A 15 4.52 -14.21 9.08
CA ALA A 15 4.72 -13.24 10.15
C ALA A 15 6.21 -12.88 10.20
N VAL A 16 6.57 -11.72 9.65
CA VAL A 16 7.96 -11.30 9.45
C VAL A 16 8.29 -10.07 10.27
N ALA A 17 9.30 -10.15 11.12
CA ALA A 17 9.76 -9.03 11.94
C ALA A 17 11.29 -8.85 11.79
N VAL A 18 11.69 -7.75 11.12
CA VAL A 18 13.09 -7.43 10.82
C VAL A 18 13.36 -5.96 11.12
N SER A 19 14.37 -5.68 11.94
CA SER A 19 14.64 -4.29 12.36
C SER A 19 15.23 -3.41 11.25
N ALA A 20 16.21 -3.92 10.51
CA ALA A 20 16.93 -3.18 9.48
C ALA A 20 17.50 -4.12 8.41
N GLY A 21 17.68 -3.60 7.20
CA GLY A 21 18.20 -4.32 6.05
C GLY A 21 17.15 -4.47 4.96
N ARG A 22 16.83 -5.69 4.53
CA ARG A 22 15.90 -5.95 3.44
C ARG A 22 15.03 -7.17 3.67
N VAL A 23 13.78 -7.08 3.28
CA VAL A 23 12.81 -8.17 3.25
C VAL A 23 12.29 -8.34 1.83
N ASP A 24 12.64 -9.43 1.19
CA ASP A 24 12.15 -9.83 -0.14
C ASP A 24 11.16 -10.97 0.04
N LEU A 25 9.91 -10.75 -0.35
CA LEU A 25 8.84 -11.76 -0.37
C LEU A 25 8.48 -12.06 -1.82
N GLU A 26 8.36 -13.33 -2.15
CA GLU A 26 7.94 -13.77 -3.48
C GLU A 26 6.90 -14.87 -3.35
N THR A 27 5.76 -14.71 -4.03
CA THR A 27 4.75 -15.76 -4.13
C THR A 27 4.81 -16.43 -5.49
N VAL A 28 4.82 -17.77 -5.50
CA VAL A 28 4.96 -18.56 -6.71
C VAL A 28 3.74 -19.45 -6.92
N PRO A 29 3.06 -19.34 -8.09
CA PRO A 29 1.94 -20.21 -8.42
C PRO A 29 2.33 -21.68 -8.43
N GLY A 30 1.51 -22.53 -7.80
CA GLY A 30 1.73 -23.97 -7.76
C GLY A 30 2.86 -24.44 -6.85
N ALA A 31 3.54 -23.56 -6.15
CA ALA A 31 4.48 -23.96 -5.12
C ALA A 31 3.77 -24.65 -3.94
N THR A 32 4.43 -25.62 -3.32
CA THR A 32 3.93 -26.40 -2.17
C THR A 32 4.87 -26.30 -0.98
N GLU A 33 5.87 -25.46 -1.09
CA GLU A 33 6.90 -25.25 -0.06
C GLU A 33 7.11 -23.76 0.19
N THR A 34 7.46 -23.42 1.41
CA THR A 34 7.95 -22.10 1.79
C THR A 34 9.42 -22.21 2.16
N THR A 35 10.26 -21.47 1.44
CA THR A 35 11.69 -21.37 1.69
C THR A 35 12.02 -20.01 2.27
N VAL A 36 12.76 -20.00 3.37
CA VAL A 36 13.24 -18.80 4.05
C VAL A 36 14.75 -18.79 4.02
N GLU A 37 15.33 -17.75 3.47
CA GLU A 37 16.76 -17.46 3.53
C GLU A 37 16.99 -16.26 4.44
N PHE A 38 17.87 -16.42 5.42
CA PHE A 38 18.20 -15.40 6.39
C PHE A 38 19.71 -15.16 6.40
N GLU A 39 20.12 -13.93 6.20
CA GLU A 39 21.51 -13.53 6.19
C GLU A 39 21.76 -12.31 7.08
N VAL A 40 22.80 -12.35 7.88
CA VAL A 40 23.34 -11.17 8.58
C VAL A 40 24.28 -10.44 7.63
N VAL A 41 23.86 -9.28 7.12
CA VAL A 41 24.68 -8.44 6.23
C VAL A 41 25.72 -7.68 7.03
N LYS A 42 25.28 -7.11 8.16
CA LYS A 42 26.11 -6.35 9.07
C LYS A 42 25.84 -6.77 10.51
N GLY A 43 26.89 -7.09 11.24
CA GLY A 43 26.80 -7.58 12.61
C GLY A 43 27.51 -8.91 12.81
N ASP A 44 27.23 -9.55 13.93
CA ASP A 44 27.79 -10.86 14.25
C ASP A 44 27.05 -11.97 13.48
N LYS A 45 27.82 -12.75 12.72
CA LYS A 45 27.24 -13.88 11.95
C LYS A 45 26.58 -14.96 12.85
N SER A 46 26.90 -15.02 14.14
CA SER A 46 26.20 -15.92 15.08
C SER A 46 24.72 -15.64 15.20
N LEU A 47 24.28 -14.39 14.92
CA LEU A 47 22.87 -13.98 14.91
C LEU A 47 22.03 -14.73 13.87
N GLU A 48 22.65 -15.34 12.85
CA GLU A 48 21.91 -16.21 11.92
C GLU A 48 21.29 -17.41 12.64
N THR A 49 21.99 -17.93 13.66
CA THR A 49 21.48 -19.05 14.47
C THR A 49 20.41 -18.60 15.46
N ASP A 50 20.53 -17.36 15.94
CA ASP A 50 19.58 -16.79 16.91
C ASP A 50 18.28 -16.28 16.27
N ALA A 51 18.25 -16.18 14.93
CA ALA A 51 17.03 -15.86 14.21
C ALA A 51 15.97 -16.93 14.44
N ARG A 52 14.76 -16.49 14.77
CA ARG A 52 13.63 -17.37 14.92
C ARG A 52 12.99 -17.60 13.55
N ILE A 53 13.09 -18.82 13.04
CA ILE A 53 12.45 -19.27 11.80
C ILE A 53 11.68 -20.54 12.17
N GLU A 54 10.35 -20.44 12.19
CA GLU A 54 9.48 -21.51 12.67
C GLU A 54 8.26 -21.68 11.78
N LEU A 55 7.89 -22.92 11.52
CA LEU A 55 6.58 -23.28 10.99
C LEU A 55 5.65 -23.65 12.15
N ARG A 56 4.48 -23.03 12.18
CA ARG A 56 3.36 -23.44 13.00
C ARG A 56 2.24 -23.95 12.09
N GLN A 57 1.76 -25.12 12.39
CA GLN A 57 0.63 -25.72 11.68
C GLN A 57 -0.54 -25.90 12.63
N ARG A 58 -1.73 -25.48 12.18
CA ARG A 58 -2.97 -25.71 12.89
C ARG A 58 -4.02 -26.22 11.89
N GLY A 59 -4.20 -27.53 11.80
CA GLY A 59 -4.99 -28.15 10.74
C GLY A 59 -4.36 -27.90 9.37
N ASP A 60 -5.12 -27.30 8.48
CA ASP A 60 -4.67 -26.94 7.12
C ASP A 60 -4.07 -25.52 7.03
N ASP A 61 -4.03 -24.78 8.15
CA ASP A 61 -3.43 -23.45 8.21
C ASP A 61 -1.93 -23.54 8.54
N PHE A 62 -1.12 -22.90 7.72
CA PHE A 62 0.32 -22.82 7.88
C PHE A 62 0.74 -21.38 8.22
N GLU A 63 1.51 -21.21 9.29
CA GLU A 63 2.09 -19.92 9.67
C GLU A 63 3.62 -20.05 9.74
N VAL A 64 4.31 -19.31 8.88
CA VAL A 64 5.77 -19.20 8.91
C VAL A 64 6.16 -17.91 9.63
N ILE A 65 6.90 -18.05 10.72
CA ILE A 65 7.33 -16.94 11.56
C ILE A 65 8.82 -16.71 11.35
N VAL A 66 9.18 -15.50 10.94
CA VAL A 66 10.56 -15.07 10.78
C VAL A 66 10.79 -13.84 11.63
N THR A 67 11.63 -13.98 12.66
CA THR A 67 11.96 -12.84 13.54
C THR A 67 13.47 -12.70 13.65
N ALA A 68 13.98 -11.56 13.22
CA ALA A 68 15.37 -11.21 13.42
C ALA A 68 15.68 -11.04 14.92
N PRO A 69 16.83 -11.48 15.39
CA PRO A 69 17.23 -11.31 16.77
C PRO A 69 17.30 -9.81 17.12
N ARG A 70 16.95 -9.50 18.37
CA ARG A 70 17.09 -8.13 18.85
C ARG A 70 18.56 -7.82 19.08
N ALA A 71 19.02 -6.70 18.52
CA ALA A 71 20.36 -6.19 18.73
C ALA A 71 20.73 -6.10 20.21
N GLY A 72 21.90 -6.56 20.55
CA GLY A 72 22.49 -6.39 21.87
C GLY A 72 22.70 -4.90 22.17
N ARG A 73 22.75 -4.54 23.42
CA ARG A 73 22.67 -3.20 24.01
C ARG A 73 23.76 -2.18 23.65
N ILE A 74 24.72 -2.47 22.77
CA ILE A 74 25.90 -1.60 22.56
C ILE A 74 26.16 -1.42 21.04
N PHE A 75 25.71 -0.27 20.49
CA PHE A 75 26.18 0.39 19.26
C PHE A 75 26.38 -0.47 17.98
N GLY A 76 25.60 -1.50 17.73
CA GLY A 76 25.58 -2.21 16.45
C GLY A 76 24.31 -1.88 15.67
N ARG A 77 24.42 -1.30 14.48
CA ARG A 77 23.33 -1.32 13.51
C ARG A 77 23.46 -2.66 12.77
N GLU A 78 22.79 -3.66 13.27
CA GLU A 78 22.73 -4.96 12.60
C GLU A 78 21.74 -4.85 11.44
N GLU A 79 22.15 -5.36 10.29
CA GLU A 79 21.34 -5.38 9.07
C GLU A 79 21.15 -6.83 8.61
N PHE A 80 19.93 -7.17 8.26
CA PHE A 80 19.54 -8.51 7.88
C PHE A 80 18.90 -8.50 6.49
N ASN A 81 19.27 -9.47 5.65
CA ASN A 81 18.52 -9.77 4.45
C ASN A 81 17.69 -11.02 4.70
N VAL A 82 16.39 -10.89 4.45
CA VAL A 82 15.44 -11.99 4.55
C VAL A 82 14.77 -12.17 3.20
N SER A 83 14.92 -13.35 2.60
CA SER A 83 14.22 -13.72 1.37
C SER A 83 13.26 -14.87 1.66
N ILE A 84 12.00 -14.72 1.28
CA ILE A 84 10.97 -15.75 1.49
C ILE A 84 10.27 -16.01 0.16
N VAL A 85 10.35 -17.27 -0.29
CA VAL A 85 9.57 -17.77 -1.43
C VAL A 85 8.48 -18.68 -0.88
N THR A 86 7.22 -18.45 -1.27
CA THR A 86 6.06 -19.11 -0.68
C THR A 86 4.98 -19.38 -1.74
N PRO A 87 4.01 -20.27 -1.50
CA PRO A 87 2.86 -20.45 -2.38
C PRO A 87 2.07 -19.15 -2.61
N GLU A 88 1.48 -19.03 -3.80
CA GLU A 88 0.63 -17.90 -4.17
C GLU A 88 -0.60 -17.77 -3.24
N GLY A 89 -1.04 -16.53 -3.01
CA GLY A 89 -2.18 -16.25 -2.14
C GLY A 89 -1.83 -16.19 -0.64
N ALA A 90 -0.55 -16.11 -0.30
CA ALA A 90 -0.11 -15.94 1.08
C ALA A 90 -0.70 -14.67 1.72
N LEU A 91 -0.92 -14.74 3.04
CA LEU A 91 -1.18 -13.58 3.89
C LEU A 91 0.14 -13.11 4.47
N ALA A 92 0.52 -11.87 4.27
CA ALA A 92 1.76 -11.33 4.82
C ALA A 92 1.48 -10.29 5.91
N ASP A 93 2.15 -10.46 7.05
CA ASP A 93 2.21 -9.52 8.16
C ASP A 93 3.69 -9.19 8.38
N VAL A 94 4.08 -7.97 7.99
CA VAL A 94 5.49 -7.54 7.95
C VAL A 94 5.68 -6.33 8.85
N SER A 95 6.58 -6.46 9.81
CA SER A 95 6.95 -5.38 10.73
C SER A 95 8.43 -5.08 10.61
N THR A 96 8.76 -3.84 10.27
CA THR A 96 10.15 -3.39 10.16
C THR A 96 10.37 -2.07 10.90
N ALA A 97 11.63 -1.74 11.19
CA ALA A 97 11.95 -0.39 11.64
C ALA A 97 12.54 0.44 10.48
N SER A 98 13.56 -0.10 9.81
CA SER A 98 14.23 0.56 8.68
C SER A 98 14.64 -0.43 7.57
N ALA A 99 14.10 -1.62 7.57
CA ALA A 99 14.30 -2.55 6.47
C ALA A 99 13.34 -2.21 5.33
N ASP A 100 13.88 -2.21 4.12
CA ASP A 100 13.06 -2.08 2.91
C ASP A 100 12.30 -3.38 2.64
N VAL A 101 11.09 -3.26 2.13
CA VAL A 101 10.22 -4.41 1.85
C VAL A 101 9.90 -4.47 0.37
N GLN A 102 10.21 -5.58 -0.26
CA GLN A 102 9.80 -5.87 -1.62
C GLN A 102 8.96 -7.13 -1.67
N ALA A 103 7.71 -7.03 -2.10
CA ALA A 103 6.79 -8.16 -2.21
C ALA A 103 6.33 -8.33 -3.67
N ARG A 104 6.73 -9.44 -4.28
CA ARG A 104 6.44 -9.80 -5.67
C ARG A 104 5.41 -10.93 -5.73
N GLY A 105 4.60 -10.91 -6.79
CA GLY A 105 3.54 -11.89 -7.02
C GLY A 105 2.24 -11.50 -6.33
N THR A 106 1.42 -12.48 -5.97
CA THR A 106 0.04 -12.27 -5.53
C THR A 106 -0.17 -12.70 -4.08
N PHE A 107 -0.55 -11.75 -3.24
CA PHE A 107 -0.91 -11.95 -1.84
C PHE A 107 -2.43 -11.84 -1.68
N SER A 108 -3.01 -12.66 -0.81
CA SER A 108 -4.44 -12.55 -0.48
C SER A 108 -4.73 -11.37 0.45
N GLN A 109 -3.83 -11.10 1.40
CA GLN A 109 -3.86 -9.95 2.28
C GLN A 109 -2.42 -9.50 2.58
N PHE A 110 -2.25 -8.20 2.83
CA PHE A 110 -0.95 -7.64 3.18
C PHE A 110 -1.09 -6.60 4.30
N GLU A 111 -0.42 -6.84 5.42
CA GLU A 111 -0.29 -5.88 6.51
C GLU A 111 1.18 -5.50 6.67
N LEU A 112 1.45 -4.19 6.69
CA LEU A 112 2.79 -3.62 6.81
C LEU A 112 2.85 -2.59 7.92
N GLU A 113 3.84 -2.73 8.78
CA GLU A 113 4.23 -1.67 9.73
C GLU A 113 5.72 -1.38 9.56
N THR A 114 6.07 -0.14 9.20
CA THR A 114 7.46 0.31 9.08
C THR A 114 7.65 1.66 9.74
N ALA A 115 8.85 1.96 10.22
CA ALA A 115 9.15 3.31 10.68
C ALA A 115 9.76 4.15 9.53
N SER A 116 10.74 3.62 8.79
CA SER A 116 11.43 4.38 7.75
C SER A 116 11.91 3.57 6.54
N GLY A 117 11.59 2.28 6.47
CA GLY A 117 11.87 1.48 5.27
C GLY A 117 10.84 1.72 4.19
N ASP A 118 11.28 1.73 2.94
CA ASP A 118 10.41 1.82 1.78
C ASP A 118 9.75 0.47 1.50
N ALA A 119 8.55 0.51 0.93
CA ALA A 119 7.86 -0.72 0.58
C ALA A 119 7.29 -0.70 -0.85
N ALA A 120 7.51 -1.80 -1.56
CA ALA A 120 6.94 -2.03 -2.87
C ALA A 120 6.22 -3.38 -2.90
N VAL A 121 4.89 -3.36 -3.13
CA VAL A 121 4.05 -4.54 -3.18
C VAL A 121 3.36 -4.63 -4.54
N GLU A 122 3.44 -5.78 -5.19
CA GLU A 122 2.88 -5.91 -6.55
C GLU A 122 1.36 -6.10 -6.53
N HIS A 123 0.86 -7.22 -6.02
CA HIS A 123 -0.55 -7.55 -6.11
C HIS A 123 -1.11 -8.03 -4.77
N VAL A 124 -2.17 -7.36 -4.30
CA VAL A 124 -2.96 -7.78 -3.14
C VAL A 124 -4.39 -7.98 -3.62
N THR A 125 -4.91 -9.20 -3.59
CA THR A 125 -6.27 -9.48 -4.08
C THR A 125 -7.36 -9.06 -3.08
N GLY A 126 -7.06 -9.13 -1.80
CA GLY A 126 -7.97 -8.73 -0.71
C GLY A 126 -7.53 -7.44 -0.03
N ARG A 127 -7.46 -7.46 1.29
CA ARG A 127 -7.19 -6.26 2.11
C ARG A 127 -5.71 -5.91 2.16
N LEU A 128 -5.43 -4.63 1.96
CA LEU A 128 -4.16 -3.99 2.23
C LEU A 128 -4.28 -3.08 3.47
N LYS A 129 -3.36 -3.23 4.42
CA LYS A 129 -3.21 -2.30 5.52
C LYS A 129 -1.74 -1.94 5.66
N ALA A 130 -1.41 -0.65 5.58
CA ALA A 130 -0.03 -0.19 5.71
C ALA A 130 0.08 1.01 6.66
N ARG A 131 1.11 0.99 7.47
CA ARG A 131 1.50 2.08 8.34
C ARG A 131 2.98 2.36 8.18
N SER A 132 3.32 3.61 7.93
CA SER A 132 4.70 4.10 7.87
C SER A 132 4.85 5.37 8.69
N ALA A 133 6.05 5.63 9.21
CA ALA A 133 6.34 6.97 9.71
C ALA A 133 7.00 7.83 8.61
N SER A 134 7.93 7.27 7.81
CA SER A 134 8.69 8.06 6.83
C SER A 134 9.06 7.32 5.54
N GLY A 135 8.75 6.04 5.42
CA GLY A 135 9.06 5.27 4.20
C GLY A 135 8.01 5.48 3.12
N ASP A 136 8.44 5.46 1.87
CA ASP A 136 7.57 5.55 0.71
C ASP A 136 6.89 4.22 0.43
N LEU A 137 5.60 4.28 0.09
CA LEU A 137 4.77 3.10 -0.09
C LEU A 137 4.25 3.00 -1.52
N THR A 138 4.64 1.97 -2.22
CA THR A 138 4.24 1.71 -3.61
C THR A 138 3.42 0.42 -3.71
N PHE A 139 2.20 0.51 -4.21
CA PHE A 139 1.32 -0.62 -4.46
C PHE A 139 0.90 -0.65 -5.93
N LYS A 140 1.16 -1.77 -6.64
CA LYS A 140 0.74 -1.87 -8.05
C LYS A 140 -0.76 -2.12 -8.16
N THR A 141 -1.28 -3.17 -7.51
CA THR A 141 -2.70 -3.51 -7.57
C THR A 141 -3.23 -3.94 -6.22
N VAL A 142 -4.31 -3.32 -5.79
CA VAL A 142 -5.08 -3.72 -4.61
C VAL A 142 -6.50 -4.00 -5.06
N GLY A 143 -6.91 -5.27 -5.04
CA GLY A 143 -8.24 -5.70 -5.49
C GLY A 143 -9.34 -5.41 -4.47
N GLY A 144 -9.02 -5.51 -3.18
CA GLY A 144 -9.94 -5.24 -2.08
C GLY A 144 -9.76 -3.87 -1.44
N GLU A 145 -10.06 -3.79 -0.16
CA GLU A 145 -9.95 -2.56 0.64
C GLU A 145 -8.50 -2.17 0.91
N ALA A 146 -8.17 -0.89 0.76
CA ALA A 146 -6.87 -0.32 1.13
C ALA A 146 -6.99 0.65 2.31
N SER A 147 -6.16 0.47 3.34
CA SER A 147 -6.03 1.41 4.45
C SER A 147 -4.55 1.75 4.67
N VAL A 148 -4.16 2.96 4.30
CA VAL A 148 -2.77 3.41 4.36
C VAL A 148 -2.66 4.66 5.23
N ASN A 149 -1.77 4.61 6.22
CA ASN A 149 -1.48 5.74 7.09
C ASN A 149 0.04 5.96 7.11
N THR A 150 0.47 7.16 6.77
CA THR A 150 1.87 7.56 6.87
C THR A 150 2.01 8.91 7.56
N ALA A 151 3.15 9.23 8.12
CA ALA A 151 3.40 10.58 8.63
C ALA A 151 4.09 11.45 7.57
N SER A 152 5.10 10.93 6.85
CA SER A 152 5.90 11.75 5.93
C SER A 152 6.29 11.04 4.62
N GLY A 153 5.90 9.80 4.43
CA GLY A 153 6.21 9.08 3.19
C GLY A 153 5.13 9.28 2.12
N ASP A 154 5.53 9.21 0.87
CA ASP A 154 4.62 9.27 -0.25
C ASP A 154 3.90 7.93 -0.46
N VAL A 155 2.67 8.00 -0.94
CA VAL A 155 1.86 6.82 -1.23
C VAL A 155 1.49 6.80 -2.70
N PHE A 156 1.92 5.73 -3.38
CA PHE A 156 1.55 5.48 -4.77
C PHE A 156 0.75 4.18 -4.89
N VAL A 157 -0.43 4.28 -5.52
CA VAL A 157 -1.26 3.12 -5.87
C VAL A 157 -1.57 3.17 -7.37
N ALA A 158 -1.15 2.16 -8.13
CA ALA A 158 -1.44 2.16 -9.55
C ALA A 158 -2.89 1.75 -9.85
N ARG A 159 -3.43 0.73 -9.16
CA ARG A 159 -4.84 0.35 -9.29
C ARG A 159 -5.45 -0.05 -7.95
N LEU A 160 -6.60 0.52 -7.65
CA LEU A 160 -7.44 0.22 -6.50
C LEU A 160 -8.81 -0.28 -6.97
N GLY A 161 -9.11 -1.54 -6.70
CA GLY A 161 -10.39 -2.18 -7.06
C GLY A 161 -11.47 -2.00 -6.01
N GLY A 162 -11.12 -2.02 -4.72
CA GLY A 162 -12.02 -1.80 -3.59
C GLY A 162 -12.03 -0.35 -3.10
N GLU A 163 -12.56 -0.13 -1.90
CA GLU A 163 -12.52 1.19 -1.27
C GLU A 163 -11.14 1.52 -0.70
N GLY A 164 -10.76 2.80 -0.75
CA GLY A 164 -9.49 3.31 -0.25
C GLY A 164 -9.62 4.31 0.88
N THR A 165 -8.77 4.17 1.90
CA THR A 165 -8.58 5.20 2.92
C THR A 165 -7.09 5.51 3.07
N PHE A 166 -6.71 6.74 2.74
CA PHE A 166 -5.33 7.21 2.79
C PHE A 166 -5.22 8.41 3.73
N ARG A 167 -4.28 8.37 4.64
CA ARG A 167 -3.99 9.48 5.56
C ARG A 167 -2.50 9.72 5.62
N THR A 168 -2.11 10.96 5.39
CA THR A 168 -0.72 11.40 5.53
C THR A 168 -0.65 12.76 6.22
N ALA A 169 0.43 13.03 6.93
CA ALA A 169 0.64 14.38 7.44
C ALA A 169 1.40 15.24 6.42
N SER A 170 2.44 14.71 5.75
CA SER A 170 3.30 15.51 4.87
C SER A 170 3.74 14.81 3.59
N GLY A 171 3.14 13.70 3.23
CA GLY A 171 3.45 12.99 1.99
C GLY A 171 2.37 13.18 0.94
N ASP A 172 2.73 12.97 -0.30
CA ASP A 172 1.81 13.01 -1.42
C ASP A 172 1.06 11.68 -1.56
N VAL A 173 -0.18 11.74 -2.04
CA VAL A 173 -0.97 10.56 -2.32
C VAL A 173 -1.33 10.53 -3.80
N ILE A 174 -0.84 9.54 -4.51
CA ILE A 174 -1.08 9.35 -5.93
C ILE A 174 -1.82 8.03 -6.15
N VAL A 175 -3.04 8.08 -6.64
CA VAL A 175 -3.81 6.92 -7.09
C VAL A 175 -4.07 7.05 -8.59
N ARG A 176 -3.56 6.13 -9.41
CA ARG A 176 -3.76 6.23 -10.86
C ARG A 176 -5.17 5.82 -11.28
N GLU A 177 -5.64 4.67 -10.80
CA GLU A 177 -6.98 4.16 -11.12
C GLU A 177 -7.68 3.72 -9.85
N ALA A 178 -8.89 4.22 -9.61
CA ALA A 178 -9.80 3.75 -8.59
C ALA A 178 -11.11 3.29 -9.25
N ASP A 179 -11.47 2.04 -9.03
CA ASP A 179 -12.74 1.50 -9.55
C ASP A 179 -13.93 1.83 -8.65
N ASN A 180 -13.65 2.11 -7.36
CA ASN A 180 -14.63 2.49 -6.34
C ASN A 180 -14.23 3.75 -5.59
N GLY A 181 -15.02 4.11 -4.57
CA GLY A 181 -14.79 5.28 -3.73
C GLY A 181 -13.50 5.27 -2.93
N LEU A 182 -13.01 6.45 -2.60
CA LEU A 182 -11.83 6.60 -1.75
C LEU A 182 -11.89 7.86 -0.89
N SER A 183 -11.19 7.83 0.23
CA SER A 183 -11.01 8.97 1.13
C SER A 183 -9.53 9.26 1.30
N VAL A 184 -9.10 10.48 0.96
CA VAL A 184 -7.73 10.94 1.15
C VAL A 184 -7.73 12.14 2.08
N ASN A 185 -6.90 12.10 3.10
CA ASN A 185 -6.71 13.21 4.03
C ASN A 185 -5.22 13.51 4.16
N THR A 186 -4.81 14.71 3.79
CA THR A 186 -3.43 15.20 3.94
C THR A 186 -3.42 16.48 4.78
N ALA A 187 -2.37 16.71 5.54
CA ALA A 187 -2.17 18.02 6.16
C ALA A 187 -1.34 18.91 5.22
N SER A 188 -0.25 18.42 4.65
CA SER A 188 0.64 19.17 3.76
C SER A 188 1.18 18.25 2.67
N GLY A 189 0.37 17.85 1.75
CA GLY A 189 0.77 17.01 0.63
C GLY A 189 -0.26 17.06 -0.47
N ASP A 190 0.17 16.86 -1.68
CA ASP A 190 -0.68 16.89 -2.85
C ASP A 190 -1.47 15.60 -2.99
N GLN A 191 -2.66 15.71 -3.54
CA GLN A 191 -3.53 14.57 -3.81
C GLN A 191 -3.81 14.48 -5.30
N LYS A 192 -3.36 13.40 -5.92
CA LYS A 192 -3.56 13.16 -7.34
C LYS A 192 -4.27 11.85 -7.60
N ILE A 193 -5.54 11.93 -7.97
CA ILE A 193 -6.35 10.78 -8.36
C ILE A 193 -6.58 10.86 -9.87
N ALA A 194 -5.83 10.11 -10.65
CA ALA A 194 -5.84 10.29 -12.10
C ALA A 194 -7.14 9.78 -12.76
N SER A 195 -7.80 8.76 -12.19
CA SER A 195 -9.08 8.25 -12.71
C SER A 195 -9.90 7.59 -11.61
N VAL A 196 -11.14 8.02 -11.43
CA VAL A 196 -12.14 7.39 -10.56
C VAL A 196 -13.36 6.98 -11.39
N ALA A 197 -13.87 5.75 -11.17
CA ALA A 197 -14.99 5.21 -11.92
C ALA A 197 -16.33 5.37 -11.23
N ALA A 198 -16.40 5.14 -9.93
CA ALA A 198 -17.64 5.11 -9.15
C ALA A 198 -17.39 5.35 -7.67
N GLY A 199 -18.47 5.60 -6.93
CA GLY A 199 -18.48 5.66 -5.49
C GLY A 199 -18.24 7.03 -4.91
N GLU A 200 -18.13 7.10 -3.59
CA GLU A 200 -17.92 8.33 -2.87
C GLU A 200 -16.43 8.66 -2.78
N VAL A 201 -16.06 9.85 -3.23
CA VAL A 201 -14.69 10.38 -3.23
C VAL A 201 -14.59 11.56 -2.27
N ARG A 202 -13.85 11.39 -1.19
CA ARG A 202 -13.62 12.46 -0.21
C ARG A 202 -12.16 12.84 -0.20
N LEU A 203 -11.84 14.04 -0.65
CA LEU A 203 -10.49 14.59 -0.69
C LEU A 203 -10.40 15.80 0.25
N ARG A 204 -9.52 15.75 1.22
CA ARG A 204 -9.31 16.83 2.17
C ARG A 204 -7.84 17.13 2.34
N ALA A 205 -7.45 18.37 2.05
CA ALA A 205 -6.12 18.88 2.31
C ALA A 205 -6.19 20.14 3.20
N ALA A 206 -5.25 20.30 4.12
CA ALA A 206 -5.10 21.59 4.79
C ALA A 206 -4.20 22.50 3.94
N SER A 207 -3.12 21.96 3.35
CA SER A 207 -2.24 22.65 2.41
C SER A 207 -1.76 21.65 1.37
N GLY A 208 -1.93 21.96 0.12
CA GLY A 208 -1.57 21.11 -1.00
C GLY A 208 -2.65 21.13 -2.10
N ASP A 209 -2.23 20.80 -3.28
CA ASP A 209 -3.08 20.78 -4.45
C ASP A 209 -3.86 19.46 -4.56
N VAL A 210 -5.06 19.55 -5.07
CA VAL A 210 -5.94 18.40 -5.26
C VAL A 210 -6.29 18.27 -6.74
N GLU A 211 -5.84 17.22 -7.40
CA GLU A 211 -6.22 16.90 -8.77
C GLU A 211 -7.02 15.60 -8.80
N VAL A 212 -8.23 15.64 -9.39
CA VAL A 212 -9.06 14.46 -9.53
C VAL A 212 -9.63 14.32 -10.94
N GLY A 213 -9.35 13.15 -11.55
CA GLY A 213 -9.88 12.75 -12.84
C GLY A 213 -11.13 11.87 -12.69
N ILE A 214 -12.21 12.24 -13.35
CA ILE A 214 -13.43 11.43 -13.40
C ILE A 214 -13.43 10.62 -14.69
N ARG A 215 -13.59 9.30 -14.58
CA ARG A 215 -13.64 8.40 -15.75
C ARG A 215 -14.74 8.80 -16.71
N ARG A 216 -14.43 8.78 -18.00
CA ARG A 216 -15.44 9.08 -19.04
C ARG A 216 -16.59 8.07 -18.97
N GLY A 217 -17.81 8.58 -19.09
CA GLY A 217 -19.03 7.79 -18.95
C GLY A 217 -19.54 7.66 -17.52
N SER A 218 -18.78 8.06 -16.49
CA SER A 218 -19.33 8.19 -15.15
C SER A 218 -20.09 9.50 -15.00
N ARG A 219 -21.23 9.43 -14.31
CA ARG A 219 -21.96 10.59 -13.81
C ARG A 219 -21.22 11.14 -12.60
N VAL A 220 -21.32 12.43 -12.36
CA VAL A 220 -20.63 13.02 -11.21
C VAL A 220 -21.52 14.06 -10.52
N HIS A 221 -21.56 14.00 -9.20
CA HIS A 221 -22.03 15.07 -8.35
C HIS A 221 -20.81 15.66 -7.64
N VAL A 222 -20.62 16.99 -7.74
CA VAL A 222 -19.40 17.65 -7.23
C VAL A 222 -19.76 18.68 -6.16
N ASP A 223 -19.17 18.53 -4.97
CA ASP A 223 -19.06 19.56 -3.94
C ASP A 223 -17.56 19.84 -3.73
N ALA A 224 -17.09 20.96 -4.27
CA ALA A 224 -15.67 21.30 -4.27
C ALA A 224 -15.45 22.70 -3.73
N ARG A 225 -14.48 22.86 -2.81
CA ARG A 225 -14.19 24.14 -2.15
C ARG A 225 -12.70 24.31 -1.93
N SER A 226 -12.17 25.46 -2.35
CA SER A 226 -10.85 25.93 -1.91
C SER A 226 -11.03 27.18 -1.03
N GLY A 227 -10.32 27.23 0.10
CA GLY A 227 -10.31 28.40 0.97
C GLY A 227 -9.41 29.50 0.43
N SER A 228 -8.26 29.14 -0.16
CA SER A 228 -7.30 30.06 -0.77
C SER A 228 -6.55 29.29 -1.87
N GLY A 229 -6.88 29.58 -3.10
CA GLY A 229 -6.40 28.92 -4.31
C GLY A 229 -7.49 28.92 -5.38
N ASP A 230 -7.14 28.51 -6.56
CA ASP A 230 -8.02 28.47 -7.72
C ASP A 230 -8.80 27.15 -7.77
N LEU A 231 -10.05 27.22 -8.23
CA LEU A 231 -10.86 26.04 -8.50
C LEU A 231 -11.09 25.97 -10.01
N GLU A 232 -10.50 24.97 -10.64
CA GLU A 232 -10.63 24.68 -12.07
C GLU A 232 -11.44 23.41 -12.29
N SER A 233 -12.44 23.45 -13.14
CA SER A 233 -13.22 22.26 -13.51
C SER A 233 -13.44 22.20 -15.00
N GLU A 234 -13.11 21.06 -15.62
CA GLU A 234 -13.50 20.73 -16.99
C GLU A 234 -14.92 20.15 -17.07
N LEU A 235 -15.54 19.93 -15.92
CA LEU A 235 -16.90 19.42 -15.80
C LEU A 235 -17.88 20.57 -15.62
N GLU A 236 -19.05 20.45 -16.19
CA GLU A 236 -20.12 21.38 -15.89
C GLU A 236 -20.55 21.20 -14.44
N LEU A 237 -20.30 22.23 -13.63
CA LEU A 237 -20.68 22.29 -12.22
C LEU A 237 -22.10 22.92 -12.21
N GLY A 238 -23.13 22.14 -11.89
CA GLY A 238 -24.48 22.60 -11.81
C GLY A 238 -25.30 21.84 -10.79
N ASP A 239 -26.37 22.45 -10.29
CA ASP A 239 -27.33 21.82 -9.37
C ASP A 239 -28.24 20.78 -10.06
N GLU A 240 -28.06 20.54 -11.37
CA GLU A 240 -28.81 19.55 -12.10
C GLU A 240 -28.36 18.12 -11.74
N GLU A 241 -29.36 17.24 -11.58
CA GLU A 241 -29.04 15.82 -11.35
C GLU A 241 -28.18 15.25 -12.49
N PRO A 242 -27.12 14.50 -12.16
CA PRO A 242 -26.23 13.94 -13.18
C PRO A 242 -27.03 13.07 -14.16
N SER A 243 -27.09 13.46 -15.43
CA SER A 243 -27.80 12.73 -16.46
C SER A 243 -27.00 11.60 -17.07
N GLY A 244 -27.62 10.48 -17.42
CA GLY A 244 -27.00 9.31 -18.07
C GLY A 244 -27.15 8.03 -17.26
N ASP A 245 -26.71 6.90 -17.85
CA ASP A 245 -26.80 5.54 -17.25
C ASP A 245 -25.48 5.05 -16.63
N GLY A 246 -24.43 5.87 -16.63
CA GLY A 246 -23.12 5.51 -16.08
C GLY A 246 -23.08 5.43 -14.56
N PRO A 247 -22.02 4.80 -14.00
CA PRO A 247 -21.83 4.77 -12.56
C PRO A 247 -21.70 6.17 -11.96
N LEU A 248 -22.21 6.35 -10.75
CA LEU A 248 -22.17 7.64 -10.06
C LEU A 248 -20.87 7.80 -9.26
N VAL A 249 -20.26 8.97 -9.40
CA VAL A 249 -19.17 9.45 -8.53
C VAL A 249 -19.71 10.63 -7.72
N GLU A 250 -19.68 10.54 -6.41
CA GLU A 250 -19.99 11.62 -5.48
C GLU A 250 -18.67 12.22 -4.97
N LEU A 251 -18.27 13.35 -5.55
CA LEU A 251 -17.02 14.01 -5.22
C LEU A 251 -17.23 15.11 -4.18
N ASN A 252 -16.56 14.97 -3.03
CA ASN A 252 -16.42 16.00 -2.02
C ASN A 252 -14.93 16.33 -1.85
N ALA A 253 -14.50 17.47 -2.37
CA ALA A 253 -13.10 17.89 -2.36
C ALA A 253 -12.94 19.24 -1.65
N VAL A 254 -12.12 19.30 -0.63
CA VAL A 254 -11.89 20.50 0.17
C VAL A 254 -10.39 20.67 0.41
N THR A 255 -9.87 21.84 0.04
CA THR A 255 -8.55 22.30 0.48
C THR A 255 -8.65 23.64 1.18
N ALA A 256 -7.87 23.86 2.23
CA ALA A 256 -7.84 25.18 2.86
C ALA A 256 -6.86 26.14 2.16
N SER A 257 -5.75 25.61 1.63
CA SER A 257 -4.78 26.36 0.84
C SER A 257 -4.18 25.46 -0.23
N GLY A 258 -4.40 25.78 -1.48
CA GLY A 258 -3.98 25.03 -2.66
C GLY A 258 -5.04 25.06 -3.75
N ASP A 259 -4.63 24.67 -4.94
CA ASP A 259 -5.50 24.63 -6.12
C ASP A 259 -6.29 23.31 -6.15
N LEU A 260 -7.51 23.39 -6.65
CA LEU A 260 -8.36 22.23 -6.82
C LEU A 260 -8.73 22.09 -8.31
N ARG A 261 -8.31 20.97 -8.90
CA ARG A 261 -8.53 20.70 -10.32
C ARG A 261 -9.34 19.43 -10.53
N ILE A 262 -10.45 19.56 -11.26
CA ILE A 262 -11.33 18.45 -11.61
C ILE A 262 -11.32 18.30 -13.13
N VAL A 263 -10.90 17.13 -13.62
CA VAL A 263 -10.73 16.87 -15.05
C VAL A 263 -11.49 15.63 -15.50
N ARG A 264 -11.73 15.49 -16.81
CA ARG A 264 -12.09 14.20 -17.38
C ARG A 264 -10.85 13.36 -17.56
N ALA A 265 -10.81 12.20 -16.92
CA ALA A 265 -9.69 11.26 -17.06
C ALA A 265 -9.43 10.95 -18.54
N GLY A 266 -8.19 11.11 -18.99
CA GLY A 266 -7.77 10.72 -20.32
C GLY A 266 -7.84 9.20 -20.49
N GLU A 267 -8.03 8.72 -21.72
CA GLU A 267 -7.81 7.30 -22.03
C GLU A 267 -6.33 6.99 -21.84
N GLN A 268 -6.00 6.23 -20.81
CA GLN A 268 -4.68 5.58 -20.79
C GLN A 268 -4.77 4.34 -21.70
N PRO A 269 -3.78 4.12 -22.58
CA PRO A 269 -3.75 2.91 -23.38
C PRO A 269 -3.70 1.70 -22.43
N ARG A 270 -4.62 0.76 -22.60
CA ARG A 270 -4.60 -0.52 -21.92
C ARG A 270 -3.34 -1.28 -22.40
N THR A 271 -2.36 -1.42 -21.55
CA THR A 271 -1.20 -2.31 -21.78
C THR A 271 -1.48 -3.68 -21.19
#